data_5196901de3dea3ac59520c4f3b797378
#
_entry.id   5196901de3dea3ac59520c4f3b797378
#
_cell.length_a   1.000
_cell.length_b   1.000
_cell.length_c   1.000
_cell.angle_alpha   90.00
_cell.angle_beta   90.00
_cell.angle_gamma   90.00
#
_symmetry.space_group_name_H-M   'P 1'
#
loop_
_entity.id
_entity.type
_entity.pdbx_description
1 polymer ?
#
loop_
_entity_poly.entity_id
_entity_poly.type
_entity_poly.pdbx_seq_one_letter_code
_entity_poly.pdbx_strand_id
1 'polypeptide(L)'
;MAKTLYDKLWDAHLVEQRDDGTALIYIDRHLLHEVTSPQAFEGLSLANRGLWRRSANLAVPDHNVSTLKSEREAGLAALPDPVSRLQLQTLDDNCDTFDVVEIPLNDERQGIVHVMGPEQGAVLPGMTIVCGDSHTSTHGAAGALAHGIGCLLYTSDAADELRS
;
A
#
# COMPACT_ATOMS: atom_id res chain seq x y z
N MET A 1 20.15 17.62 -21.62
CA MET A 1 20.58 17.97 -20.25
C MET A 1 20.76 16.70 -19.44
N ALA A 2 21.65 16.68 -18.45
CA ALA A 2 21.73 15.58 -17.52
C ALA A 2 20.45 15.52 -16.70
N LYS A 3 19.87 14.31 -16.52
CA LYS A 3 18.66 14.10 -15.72
C LYS A 3 19.04 13.61 -14.33
N THR A 4 18.32 14.10 -13.31
CA THR A 4 18.40 13.57 -11.93
C THR A 4 17.81 12.16 -11.86
N LEU A 5 18.00 11.46 -10.75
CA LEU A 5 17.33 10.18 -10.52
C LEU A 5 15.80 10.35 -10.54
N TYR A 6 15.30 11.43 -9.91
CA TYR A 6 13.87 11.75 -9.93
C TYR A 6 13.34 11.89 -11.35
N ASP A 7 14.01 12.70 -12.22
CA ASP A 7 13.57 12.88 -13.59
C ASP A 7 13.52 11.57 -14.38
N LYS A 8 14.49 10.69 -14.13
CA LYS A 8 14.55 9.38 -14.79
C LYS A 8 13.41 8.44 -14.35
N LEU A 9 13.12 8.41 -13.06
CA LEU A 9 12.03 7.62 -12.51
C LEU A 9 10.68 8.16 -12.99
N TRP A 10 10.51 9.47 -12.93
CA TRP A 10 9.31 10.13 -13.42
C TRP A 10 9.05 9.82 -14.90
N ASP A 11 10.01 10.05 -15.76
CA ASP A 11 9.86 9.80 -17.20
C ASP A 11 9.59 8.33 -17.53
N ALA A 12 10.16 7.41 -16.74
CA ALA A 12 9.96 5.98 -16.94
C ALA A 12 8.54 5.51 -16.56
N HIS A 13 7.85 6.27 -15.70
CA HIS A 13 6.51 5.90 -15.20
C HIS A 13 5.41 6.87 -15.69
N LEU A 14 5.77 7.91 -16.41
CA LEU A 14 4.81 8.86 -16.96
C LEU A 14 3.96 8.17 -18.03
N VAL A 15 2.66 8.07 -17.79
CA VAL A 15 1.67 7.53 -18.73
C VAL A 15 1.11 8.64 -19.58
N GLU A 16 0.74 9.76 -18.96
CA GLU A 16 0.13 10.91 -19.63
C GLU A 16 0.52 12.21 -18.92
N GLN A 17 0.80 13.23 -19.68
CA GLN A 17 0.97 14.61 -19.20
C GLN A 17 -0.19 15.44 -19.73
N ARG A 18 -0.96 16.07 -18.83
CA ARG A 18 -2.11 16.89 -19.20
C ARG A 18 -1.73 18.37 -19.38
N ASP A 19 -2.55 19.10 -20.10
CA ASP A 19 -2.33 20.54 -20.40
C ASP A 19 -2.42 21.42 -19.15
N ASP A 20 -3.14 20.99 -18.12
CA ASP A 20 -3.26 21.70 -16.83
C ASP A 20 -2.04 21.50 -15.91
N GLY A 21 -1.04 20.75 -16.36
CA GLY A 21 0.18 20.44 -15.60
C GLY A 21 0.09 19.20 -14.72
N THR A 22 -1.08 18.55 -14.64
CA THR A 22 -1.19 17.26 -13.95
C THR A 22 -0.60 16.14 -14.79
N ALA A 23 -0.26 15.04 -14.15
CA ALA A 23 0.31 13.88 -14.82
C ALA A 23 -0.25 12.57 -14.24
N LEU A 24 -0.52 11.63 -15.12
CA LEU A 24 -0.82 10.25 -14.75
C LEU A 24 0.47 9.46 -14.75
N ILE A 25 0.80 8.84 -13.62
CA ILE A 25 1.99 8.00 -13.48
C ILE A 25 1.58 6.55 -13.17
N TYR A 26 2.32 5.62 -13.72
CA TYR A 26 2.17 4.20 -13.42
C TYR A 26 2.73 3.90 -12.04
N ILE A 27 2.03 3.09 -11.24
CA ILE A 27 2.44 2.66 -9.89
C ILE A 27 2.83 1.18 -9.93
N ASP A 28 4.07 0.88 -9.56
CA ASP A 28 4.56 -0.50 -9.55
C ASP A 28 4.08 -1.28 -8.34
N ARG A 29 4.05 -0.64 -7.16
CA ARG A 29 3.71 -1.29 -5.89
C ARG A 29 2.83 -0.39 -5.04
N HIS A 30 1.79 -1.01 -4.48
CA HIS A 30 0.94 -0.43 -3.47
C HIS A 30 1.08 -1.24 -2.18
N LEU A 31 1.56 -0.60 -1.14
CA LEU A 31 1.69 -1.18 0.18
C LEU A 31 0.46 -0.82 1.02
N LEU A 32 -0.10 -1.80 1.70
CA LEU A 32 -1.34 -1.69 2.46
C LEU A 32 -1.11 -2.08 3.91
N HIS A 33 -1.81 -1.41 4.82
CA HIS A 33 -1.85 -1.77 6.23
C HIS A 33 -3.24 -1.50 6.83
N GLU A 34 -3.47 -1.96 8.06
CA GLU A 34 -4.79 -2.03 8.68
C GLU A 34 -5.45 -0.67 8.97
N VAL A 35 -4.67 0.40 9.12
CA VAL A 35 -5.22 1.70 9.58
C VAL A 35 -5.93 2.46 8.46
N THR A 36 -5.35 2.49 7.26
CA THR A 36 -5.84 3.34 6.16
C THR A 36 -6.57 2.58 5.06
N SER A 37 -6.33 1.28 4.92
CA SER A 37 -6.92 0.46 3.85
C SER A 37 -8.43 0.19 3.98
N PRO A 38 -9.06 0.12 5.17
CA PRO A 38 -10.49 -0.21 5.29
C PRO A 38 -11.41 0.66 4.45
N GLN A 39 -11.22 1.98 4.50
CA GLN A 39 -12.06 2.92 3.75
C GLN A 39 -11.90 2.79 2.23
N ALA A 40 -10.69 2.43 1.78
CA ALA A 40 -10.42 2.19 0.38
C ALA A 40 -11.17 0.96 -0.14
N PHE A 41 -11.09 -0.15 0.57
CA PHE A 41 -11.81 -1.38 0.21
C PHE A 41 -13.33 -1.21 0.31
N GLU A 42 -13.82 -0.47 1.32
CA GLU A 42 -15.24 -0.10 1.41
C GLU A 42 -15.69 0.69 0.18
N GLY A 43 -14.91 1.68 -0.26
CA GLY A 43 -15.19 2.46 -1.46
C GLY A 43 -15.26 1.60 -2.72
N LEU A 44 -14.34 0.65 -2.88
CA LEU A 44 -14.37 -0.31 -4.00
C LEU A 44 -15.61 -1.20 -3.95
N SER A 45 -15.96 -1.70 -2.77
CA SER A 45 -17.16 -2.53 -2.56
C SER A 45 -18.44 -1.78 -2.89
N LEU A 46 -18.59 -0.54 -2.41
CA LEU A 46 -19.75 0.31 -2.68
C LEU A 46 -19.88 0.65 -4.17
N ALA A 47 -18.77 0.83 -4.85
CA ALA A 47 -18.71 1.07 -6.29
C ALA A 47 -18.87 -0.22 -7.13
N ASN A 48 -18.95 -1.40 -6.48
CA ASN A 48 -18.95 -2.71 -7.12
C ASN A 48 -17.77 -2.90 -8.08
N ARG A 49 -16.57 -2.51 -7.61
CA ARG A 49 -15.31 -2.54 -8.38
C ARG A 49 -14.30 -3.48 -7.74
N GLY A 50 -13.57 -4.21 -8.56
CA GLY A 50 -12.42 -4.98 -8.14
C GLY A 50 -11.12 -4.20 -8.30
N LEU A 51 -10.03 -4.79 -7.80
CA LEU A 51 -8.69 -4.25 -8.02
C LEU A 51 -8.26 -4.50 -9.47
N TRP A 52 -7.74 -3.45 -10.11
CA TRP A 52 -7.22 -3.55 -11.47
C TRP A 52 -6.00 -4.47 -11.56
N ARG A 53 -5.04 -4.33 -10.63
CA ARG A 53 -3.80 -5.11 -10.62
C ARG A 53 -3.49 -5.64 -9.23
N ARG A 54 -4.08 -6.80 -8.90
CA ARG A 54 -3.96 -7.44 -7.58
C ARG A 54 -2.51 -7.68 -7.17
N SER A 55 -1.67 -8.16 -8.10
CA SER A 55 -0.25 -8.47 -7.86
C SER A 55 0.61 -7.25 -7.50
N ALA A 56 0.13 -6.03 -7.75
CA ALA A 56 0.81 -4.82 -7.33
C ALA A 56 0.60 -4.50 -5.85
N ASN A 57 -0.44 -5.07 -5.23
CA ASN A 57 -0.79 -4.81 -3.84
C ASN A 57 -0.11 -5.84 -2.93
N LEU A 58 0.40 -5.37 -1.80
CA LEU A 58 0.94 -6.20 -0.74
C LEU A 58 0.51 -5.61 0.60
N ALA A 59 -0.17 -6.42 1.40
CA ALA A 59 -0.67 -6.02 2.71
C ALA A 59 0.19 -6.60 3.83
N VAL A 60 0.29 -5.85 4.92
CA VAL A 60 0.91 -6.30 6.17
C VAL A 60 0.29 -5.55 7.33
N PRO A 61 -0.11 -6.18 8.43
CA PRO A 61 -0.45 -5.50 9.66
C PRO A 61 0.80 -4.80 10.23
N ASP A 62 0.68 -3.52 10.60
CA ASP A 62 1.84 -2.68 10.90
C ASP A 62 1.67 -1.85 12.18
N HIS A 63 0.57 -1.08 12.30
CA HIS A 63 0.41 -0.07 13.35
C HIS A 63 -0.16 -0.64 14.66
N ASN A 64 -1.14 -1.52 14.57
CA ASN A 64 -1.90 -2.03 15.72
C ASN A 64 -1.47 -3.44 16.14
N VAL A 65 -0.19 -3.72 16.00
CA VAL A 65 0.39 -5.02 16.28
C VAL A 65 1.25 -4.98 17.55
N SER A 66 1.25 -6.05 18.33
CA SER A 66 2.17 -6.18 19.44
C SER A 66 3.60 -6.44 18.98
N THR A 67 4.56 -5.82 19.65
CA THR A 67 5.98 -6.13 19.48
C THR A 67 6.41 -7.38 20.23
N LEU A 68 5.56 -7.92 21.12
CA LEU A 68 5.83 -9.14 21.86
C LEU A 68 5.46 -10.37 21.02
N LYS A 69 6.43 -11.22 20.78
CA LYS A 69 6.24 -12.44 19.98
C LYS A 69 5.13 -13.33 20.54
N SER A 70 5.08 -13.50 21.87
CA SER A 70 4.07 -14.31 22.54
C SER A 70 2.63 -13.82 22.32
N GLU A 71 2.42 -12.50 22.24
CA GLU A 71 1.10 -11.93 21.98
C GLU A 71 0.70 -12.09 20.51
N ARG A 72 1.64 -11.94 19.58
CA ARG A 72 1.40 -12.21 18.15
C ARG A 72 1.06 -13.67 17.90
N GLU A 73 1.80 -14.59 18.52
CA GLU A 73 1.55 -16.04 18.44
C GLU A 73 0.20 -16.46 19.03
N ALA A 74 -0.29 -15.72 20.02
CA ALA A 74 -1.62 -15.93 20.59
C ALA A 74 -2.76 -15.43 19.68
N GLY A 75 -2.43 -14.70 18.61
CA GLY A 75 -3.36 -14.27 17.59
C GLY A 75 -4.22 -13.06 17.96
N LEU A 76 -5.13 -12.68 17.07
CA LEU A 76 -5.96 -11.48 17.23
C LEU A 76 -6.79 -11.46 18.52
N ALA A 77 -7.24 -12.61 18.98
CA ALA A 77 -8.06 -12.71 20.20
C ALA A 77 -7.31 -12.29 21.47
N ALA A 78 -5.98 -12.36 21.47
CA ALA A 78 -5.15 -11.98 22.60
C ALA A 78 -4.86 -10.47 22.68
N LEU A 79 -5.12 -9.72 21.62
CA LEU A 79 -4.94 -8.28 21.62
C LEU A 79 -5.96 -7.61 22.54
N PRO A 80 -5.51 -6.78 23.50
CA PRO A 80 -6.40 -6.22 24.51
C PRO A 80 -7.36 -5.16 23.94
N ASP A 81 -6.89 -4.39 22.95
CA ASP A 81 -7.69 -3.31 22.36
C ASP A 81 -8.67 -3.84 21.29
N PRO A 82 -9.99 -3.63 21.48
CA PRO A 82 -10.98 -4.11 20.52
C PRO A 82 -10.95 -3.39 19.18
N VAL A 83 -10.49 -2.14 19.14
CA VAL A 83 -10.39 -1.37 17.89
C VAL A 83 -9.24 -1.93 17.04
N SER A 84 -8.10 -2.17 17.64
CA SER A 84 -6.96 -2.79 16.99
C SER A 84 -7.32 -4.17 16.42
N ARG A 85 -8.04 -4.99 17.21
CA ARG A 85 -8.53 -6.30 16.72
C ARG A 85 -9.43 -6.16 15.50
N LEU A 86 -10.37 -5.20 15.54
CA LEU A 86 -11.29 -4.95 14.42
C LEU A 86 -10.53 -4.52 13.17
N GLN A 87 -9.56 -3.62 13.31
CA GLN A 87 -8.79 -3.14 12.16
C GLN A 87 -7.97 -4.25 11.51
N LEU A 88 -7.32 -5.08 12.30
CA LEU A 88 -6.55 -6.23 11.81
C LEU A 88 -7.45 -7.25 11.14
N GLN A 89 -8.59 -7.62 11.77
CA GLN A 89 -9.56 -8.53 11.16
C GLN A 89 -10.12 -7.97 9.84
N THR A 90 -10.36 -6.67 9.79
CA THR A 90 -10.85 -6.01 8.56
C THR A 90 -9.79 -6.04 7.45
N LEU A 91 -8.50 -5.96 7.79
CA LEU A 91 -7.42 -6.13 6.81
C LEU A 91 -7.44 -7.55 6.23
N ASP A 92 -7.45 -8.58 7.10
CA ASP A 92 -7.52 -9.99 6.71
C ASP A 92 -8.73 -10.23 5.79
N ASP A 93 -9.95 -9.84 6.22
CA ASP A 93 -11.20 -10.03 5.47
C ASP A 93 -11.17 -9.33 4.10
N ASN A 94 -10.59 -8.14 4.03
CA ASN A 94 -10.46 -7.39 2.79
C ASN A 94 -9.43 -8.04 1.85
N CYS A 95 -8.30 -8.50 2.37
CA CYS A 95 -7.29 -9.19 1.59
C CYS A 95 -7.86 -10.47 0.97
N ASP A 96 -8.62 -11.23 1.73
CA ASP A 96 -9.32 -12.42 1.24
C ASP A 96 -10.36 -12.07 0.17
N THR A 97 -11.18 -11.05 0.42
CA THR A 97 -12.27 -10.62 -0.51
C THR A 97 -11.74 -10.13 -1.84
N PHE A 98 -10.64 -9.36 -1.82
CA PHE A 98 -10.08 -8.73 -3.01
C PHE A 98 -8.90 -9.51 -3.63
N ASP A 99 -8.56 -10.68 -3.08
CA ASP A 99 -7.45 -11.52 -3.52
C ASP A 99 -6.11 -10.75 -3.51
N VAL A 100 -5.83 -10.09 -2.38
CA VAL A 100 -4.58 -9.37 -2.12
C VAL A 100 -3.65 -10.27 -1.32
N VAL A 101 -2.40 -10.31 -1.71
CA VAL A 101 -1.38 -11.01 -0.94
C VAL A 101 -1.14 -10.27 0.37
N GLU A 102 -1.32 -10.97 1.48
CA GLU A 102 -1.02 -10.47 2.81
C GLU A 102 0.14 -11.26 3.43
N ILE A 103 0.97 -10.55 4.19
CA ILE A 103 1.90 -11.16 5.16
C ILE A 103 1.21 -11.07 6.52
N PRO A 104 0.62 -12.16 7.01
CA PRO A 104 -0.25 -12.09 8.19
C PRO A 104 0.54 -11.84 9.48
N LEU A 105 -0.18 -11.50 10.56
CA LEU A 105 0.40 -11.14 11.86
C LEU A 105 1.42 -12.14 12.40
N ASN A 106 1.21 -13.43 12.15
CA ASN A 106 2.05 -14.51 12.68
C ASN A 106 3.17 -14.96 11.72
N ASP A 107 3.29 -14.34 10.55
CA ASP A 107 4.35 -14.65 9.59
C ASP A 107 5.70 -14.08 10.09
N GLU A 108 6.77 -14.82 9.90
CA GLU A 108 8.12 -14.39 10.28
C GLU A 108 8.58 -13.13 9.54
N ARG A 109 7.99 -12.86 8.38
CA ARG A 109 8.26 -11.68 7.55
C ARG A 109 7.47 -10.44 7.97
N GLN A 110 6.50 -10.61 8.90
CA GLN A 110 5.70 -9.49 9.38
C GLN A 110 6.58 -8.44 10.07
N GLY A 111 6.33 -7.18 9.77
CA GLY A 111 7.06 -6.04 10.32
C GLY A 111 6.48 -4.72 9.85
N ILE A 112 7.13 -3.63 10.25
CA ILE A 112 6.79 -2.29 9.77
C ILE A 112 6.83 -2.28 8.23
N VAL A 113 5.77 -1.81 7.59
CA VAL A 113 5.59 -1.87 6.13
C VAL A 113 6.77 -1.28 5.36
N HIS A 114 7.36 -0.20 5.86
CA HIS A 114 8.49 0.47 5.23
C HIS A 114 9.84 -0.20 5.48
N VAL A 115 9.91 -1.15 6.40
CA VAL A 115 11.08 -2.01 6.65
C VAL A 115 10.91 -3.33 5.92
N MET A 116 9.78 -3.99 6.11
CA MET A 116 9.44 -5.26 5.47
C MET A 116 9.48 -5.15 3.94
N GLY A 117 8.93 -4.06 3.37
CA GLY A 117 8.89 -3.85 1.93
C GLY A 117 10.25 -4.03 1.23
N PRO A 118 11.29 -3.29 1.63
CA PRO A 118 12.64 -3.48 1.11
C PRO A 118 13.27 -4.83 1.47
N GLU A 119 13.11 -5.30 2.71
CA GLU A 119 13.72 -6.55 3.18
C GLU A 119 13.20 -7.79 2.45
N GLN A 120 11.92 -7.78 2.09
CA GLN A 120 11.29 -8.88 1.34
C GLN A 120 11.37 -8.69 -0.19
N GLY A 121 12.06 -7.67 -0.67
CA GLY A 121 12.17 -7.38 -2.10
C GLY A 121 10.87 -6.89 -2.74
N ALA A 122 9.89 -6.46 -1.94
CA ALA A 122 8.65 -5.87 -2.43
C ALA A 122 8.86 -4.43 -2.93
N VAL A 123 9.91 -3.77 -2.46
CA VAL A 123 10.37 -2.44 -2.89
C VAL A 123 11.78 -2.57 -3.45
N LEU A 124 11.95 -2.19 -4.70
CA LEU A 124 13.22 -2.26 -5.42
C LEU A 124 13.60 -0.89 -6.01
N PRO A 125 14.90 -0.65 -6.24
CA PRO A 125 15.35 0.53 -6.96
C PRO A 125 14.65 0.66 -8.32
N GLY A 126 14.23 1.86 -8.65
CA GLY A 126 13.58 2.13 -9.93
C GLY A 126 12.06 2.03 -9.92
N MET A 127 11.46 1.54 -8.86
CA MET A 127 9.99 1.40 -8.73
C MET A 127 9.31 2.72 -8.31
N THR A 128 8.03 2.82 -8.67
CA THR A 128 7.08 3.77 -8.06
C THR A 128 6.26 3.07 -6.99
N ILE A 129 6.20 3.67 -5.79
CA ILE A 129 5.57 3.08 -4.60
C ILE A 129 4.52 4.04 -4.05
N VAL A 130 3.36 3.51 -3.68
CA VAL A 130 2.37 4.24 -2.89
C VAL A 130 1.98 3.45 -1.65
N CYS A 131 1.61 4.18 -0.60
CA CYS A 131 1.08 3.63 0.64
C CYS A 131 0.25 4.70 1.34
N GLY A 132 -0.75 4.30 2.09
CA GLY A 132 -1.57 5.19 2.91
C GLY A 132 -0.88 5.65 4.20
N ASP A 133 0.41 5.89 4.16
CA ASP A 133 1.24 6.25 5.29
C ASP A 133 2.15 7.46 4.99
N SER A 134 2.31 8.35 5.97
CA SER A 134 3.10 9.57 5.83
C SER A 134 4.61 9.34 5.67
N HIS A 135 5.11 8.15 6.06
CA HIS A 135 6.52 7.78 5.98
C HIS A 135 6.91 7.07 4.68
N THR A 136 6.00 6.97 3.71
CA THR A 136 6.22 6.25 2.44
C THR A 136 7.42 6.77 1.66
N SER A 137 7.71 8.06 1.73
CA SER A 137 8.88 8.66 1.06
C SER A 137 10.23 8.07 1.51
N THR A 138 10.27 7.37 2.64
CA THR A 138 11.45 6.61 3.12
C THR A 138 12.00 5.65 2.08
N HIS A 139 11.15 5.08 1.21
CA HIS A 139 11.57 4.19 0.14
C HIS A 139 12.48 4.88 -0.91
N GLY A 140 12.55 6.21 -0.90
CA GLY A 140 13.55 6.95 -1.66
C GLY A 140 14.98 6.56 -1.32
N ALA A 141 15.26 6.12 -0.09
CA ALA A 141 16.56 5.59 0.33
C ALA A 141 16.93 4.28 -0.42
N ALA A 142 15.93 3.52 -0.87
CA ALA A 142 16.10 2.34 -1.71
C ALA A 142 16.11 2.67 -3.22
N GLY A 143 16.12 3.94 -3.60
CA GLY A 143 16.10 4.36 -5.01
C GLY A 143 14.74 4.21 -5.69
N ALA A 144 13.64 4.21 -4.93
CA ALA A 144 12.28 4.22 -5.44
C ALA A 144 11.69 5.65 -5.45
N LEU A 145 10.74 5.91 -6.33
CA LEU A 145 9.89 7.10 -6.27
C LEU A 145 8.65 6.77 -5.47
N ALA A 146 8.55 7.27 -4.24
CA ALA A 146 7.55 6.83 -3.29
C ALA A 146 6.73 7.98 -2.71
N HIS A 147 5.40 7.80 -2.68
CA HIS A 147 4.44 8.79 -2.23
C HIS A 147 3.49 8.24 -1.18
N GLY A 148 3.34 9.00 -0.08
CA GLY A 148 2.22 8.82 0.84
C GLY A 148 0.95 9.35 0.20
N ILE A 149 -0.11 8.53 0.17
CA ILE A 149 -1.40 8.89 -0.42
C ILE A 149 -2.52 8.78 0.62
N GLY A 150 -3.54 9.64 0.51
CA GLY A 150 -4.73 9.54 1.36
C GLY A 150 -5.66 8.39 0.93
N CYS A 151 -6.49 7.91 1.85
CA CYS A 151 -7.43 6.81 1.59
C CYS A 151 -8.37 7.07 0.40
N LEU A 152 -8.73 8.31 0.13
CA LEU A 152 -9.57 8.66 -1.01
C LEU A 152 -8.91 8.42 -2.38
N LEU A 153 -7.58 8.45 -2.45
CA LEU A 153 -6.84 8.14 -3.67
C LEU A 153 -6.82 6.63 -4.00
N TYR A 154 -7.05 5.77 -3.02
CA TYR A 154 -7.20 4.33 -3.28
C TYR A 154 -8.42 4.00 -4.13
N THR A 155 -9.48 4.81 -3.99
CA THR A 155 -10.76 4.61 -4.68
C THR A 155 -10.86 5.40 -5.99
N SER A 156 -10.03 6.42 -6.17
CA SER A 156 -9.88 7.10 -7.44
C SER A 156 -8.95 6.26 -8.33
N ASP A 157 -9.54 5.36 -9.08
CA ASP A 157 -8.84 4.72 -10.18
C ASP A 157 -8.52 5.80 -11.21
N ALA A 158 -7.24 6.02 -11.47
CA ALA A 158 -6.80 6.92 -12.53
C ALA A 158 -7.43 6.60 -13.89
N ALA A 159 -7.97 5.39 -14.07
CA ALA A 159 -8.73 4.99 -15.24
C ALA A 159 -10.13 5.62 -15.33
N ASP A 160 -10.73 6.06 -14.22
CA ASP A 160 -12.06 6.70 -14.25
C ASP A 160 -12.00 8.16 -14.71
N GLU A 161 -10.92 8.86 -14.45
CA GLU A 161 -10.73 10.22 -14.99
C GLU A 161 -10.51 10.24 -16.51
N LEU A 162 -10.12 9.14 -17.11
CA LEU A 162 -10.05 8.96 -18.56
C LEU A 162 -11.40 8.66 -19.24
N ARG A 163 -12.47 8.46 -18.48
CA ARG A 163 -13.82 8.13 -18.98
C ARG A 163 -14.85 9.25 -18.87
N SER A 164 -14.47 10.37 -18.30
CA SER A 164 -15.37 11.54 -18.15
C SER A 164 -15.18 12.56 -19.26
#